data_f707da62fb8ec241cac928bba589b25e
#
_entry.id   f707da62fb8ec241cac928bba589b25e
#
_cell.length_a   1.000
_cell.length_b   1.000
_cell.length_c   1.000
_cell.angle_alpha   90.00
_cell.angle_beta   90.00
_cell.angle_gamma   90.00
#
_symmetry.space_group_name_H-M   'P 1'
#
loop_
_entity.id
_entity.type
_entity.pdbx_description
1 polymer ?
#
loop_
_entity_poly.entity_id
_entity_poly.type
_entity_poly.pdbx_seq_one_letter_code
_entity_poly.pdbx_strand_id
1 'polypeptide(L)'
;MNEFIVIIPSRLSSTRLKEKALLDLNGKSLIERVYLRAIKSNAKEVFIATDSKKIEDHVKNFSSNVILTSKEHESGTDRVHECAAKLDVNDDTVIVNVQGDEPFINPETINKTADIIFNNANASVGSACTLFKDNDLHDVNNVKVSLSNSNRALYFSRNVIPNNFTKSKVKYFQHIGIYSYNYKTLNTFVSLPRSKNETSENLEQLRFLDNGYDIYLEEIEELSIGIDTETDYKKALKILNEND
;
A
#
# COMPACT_ATOMS: atom_id res chain seq x y z
N MET A 1 6.77 5.29 -22.83
CA MET A 1 5.94 4.85 -21.70
C MET A 1 6.59 5.39 -20.44
N ASN A 2 5.82 5.93 -19.53
CA ASN A 2 6.31 6.34 -18.21
C ASN A 2 6.74 5.09 -17.45
N GLU A 3 8.00 5.04 -16.98
CA GLU A 3 8.54 3.87 -16.28
C GLU A 3 8.42 4.05 -14.77
N PHE A 4 7.97 3.01 -14.06
CA PHE A 4 7.97 2.96 -12.61
C PHE A 4 8.44 1.60 -12.11
N ILE A 5 8.84 1.53 -10.85
CA ILE A 5 9.15 0.28 -10.17
C ILE A 5 8.15 0.02 -9.05
N VAL A 6 7.94 -1.25 -8.74
CA VAL A 6 7.17 -1.66 -7.56
C VAL A 6 8.14 -2.17 -6.49
N ILE A 7 7.94 -1.73 -5.25
CA ILE A 7 8.64 -2.28 -4.10
C ILE A 7 7.60 -2.81 -3.11
N ILE A 8 7.74 -4.08 -2.72
CA ILE A 8 6.86 -4.80 -1.81
C ILE A 8 7.59 -4.96 -0.47
N PRO A 9 7.29 -4.15 0.56
CA PRO A 9 7.89 -4.32 1.88
C PRO A 9 7.31 -5.57 2.56
N SER A 10 8.19 -6.39 3.12
CA SER A 10 7.82 -7.63 3.81
C SER A 10 8.72 -7.86 5.01
N ARG A 11 8.13 -8.09 6.18
CA ARG A 11 8.86 -8.43 7.41
C ARG A 11 8.46 -9.80 7.92
N LEU A 12 9.41 -10.50 8.57
CA LEU A 12 9.14 -11.80 9.16
C LEU A 12 8.26 -11.68 10.42
N SER A 13 8.54 -10.66 11.23
CA SER A 13 7.81 -10.42 12.47
C SER A 13 6.40 -9.89 12.16
N SER A 14 5.40 -10.66 12.55
CA SER A 14 4.00 -10.25 12.52
C SER A 14 3.35 -10.64 13.84
N THR A 15 2.66 -9.69 14.47
CA THR A 15 2.05 -9.88 15.80
C THR A 15 0.77 -10.69 15.76
N ARG A 16 -0.02 -10.58 14.70
CA ARG A 16 -1.34 -11.23 14.55
C ARG A 16 -1.28 -12.58 13.85
N LEU A 17 -0.38 -12.74 12.88
CA LEU A 17 -0.17 -13.98 12.13
C LEU A 17 1.34 -14.27 12.07
N LYS A 18 1.78 -15.32 12.75
CA LYS A 18 3.20 -15.70 12.77
C LYS A 18 3.71 -15.94 11.34
N GLU A 19 4.85 -15.32 10.99
CA GLU A 19 5.50 -15.46 9.68
C GLU A 19 4.54 -15.21 8.50
N LYS A 20 3.65 -14.21 8.64
CA LYS A 20 2.56 -13.90 7.72
C LYS A 20 2.96 -13.99 6.24
N ALA A 21 4.11 -13.43 5.87
CA ALA A 21 4.59 -13.41 4.49
C ALA A 21 4.79 -14.80 3.86
N LEU A 22 5.06 -15.80 4.68
CA LEU A 22 5.34 -17.18 4.26
C LEU A 22 4.12 -18.12 4.39
N LEU A 23 2.96 -17.60 4.81
CA LEU A 23 1.73 -18.41 4.89
C LEU A 23 1.38 -18.99 3.53
N ASP A 24 1.07 -20.27 3.52
CA ASP A 24 0.65 -20.97 2.30
C ASP A 24 -0.78 -20.56 1.90
N LEU A 25 -0.96 -20.16 0.67
CA LEU A 25 -2.23 -19.82 0.04
C LEU A 25 -2.38 -20.67 -1.22
N ASN A 26 -2.87 -21.92 -1.10
CA ASN A 26 -2.99 -22.89 -2.19
C ASN A 26 -1.66 -23.07 -2.95
N GLY A 27 -0.64 -23.60 -2.26
CA GLY A 27 0.65 -23.97 -2.84
C GLY A 27 1.59 -22.81 -3.19
N LYS A 28 1.21 -21.56 -2.85
CA LYS A 28 2.06 -20.37 -2.98
C LYS A 28 2.05 -19.56 -1.69
N SER A 29 3.18 -18.99 -1.32
CA SER A 29 3.20 -18.11 -0.16
C SER A 29 2.44 -16.80 -0.40
N LEU A 30 2.02 -16.14 0.69
CA LEU A 30 1.38 -14.84 0.62
C LEU A 30 2.23 -13.84 -0.18
N ILE A 31 3.53 -13.73 0.13
CA ILE A 31 4.43 -12.80 -0.57
C ILE A 31 4.63 -13.18 -2.05
N GLU A 32 4.65 -14.47 -2.39
CA GLU A 32 4.70 -14.92 -3.77
C GLU A 32 3.45 -14.50 -4.54
N ARG A 33 2.26 -14.61 -3.94
CA ARG A 33 1.01 -14.18 -4.59
C ARG A 33 0.99 -12.67 -4.82
N VAL A 34 1.42 -11.85 -3.85
CA VAL A 34 1.54 -10.40 -4.05
C VAL A 34 2.51 -10.10 -5.20
N TYR A 35 3.68 -10.72 -5.21
CA TYR A 35 4.67 -10.57 -6.28
C TYR A 35 4.09 -10.93 -7.65
N LEU A 36 3.41 -12.08 -7.75
CA LEU A 36 2.78 -12.52 -9.00
C LEU A 36 1.65 -11.61 -9.50
N ARG A 37 1.02 -10.85 -8.60
CA ARG A 37 0.07 -9.81 -9.00
C ARG A 37 0.81 -8.56 -9.49
N ALA A 38 1.83 -8.15 -8.76
CA ALA A 38 2.59 -6.94 -9.09
C ALA A 38 3.32 -7.04 -10.45
N ILE A 39 3.90 -8.19 -10.81
CA ILE A 39 4.55 -8.37 -12.11
C ILE A 39 3.59 -8.37 -13.32
N LYS A 40 2.27 -8.41 -13.08
CA LYS A 40 1.26 -8.25 -14.12
C LYS A 40 0.90 -6.79 -14.39
N SER A 41 1.41 -5.86 -13.59
CA SER A 41 1.31 -4.42 -13.84
C SER A 41 2.29 -3.98 -14.93
N ASN A 42 2.23 -2.69 -15.30
CA ASN A 42 3.17 -2.08 -16.24
C ASN A 42 4.50 -1.67 -15.57
N ALA A 43 4.78 -2.14 -14.36
CA ALA A 43 6.04 -1.86 -13.68
C ALA A 43 7.22 -2.40 -14.48
N LYS A 44 8.26 -1.59 -14.61
CA LYS A 44 9.52 -2.00 -15.26
C LYS A 44 10.18 -3.14 -14.49
N GLU A 45 10.15 -3.06 -13.17
CA GLU A 45 10.70 -4.07 -12.25
C GLU A 45 9.88 -4.12 -10.96
N VAL A 46 9.86 -5.28 -10.34
CA VAL A 46 9.20 -5.52 -9.06
C VAL A 46 10.22 -6.09 -8.09
N PHE A 47 10.39 -5.44 -6.93
CA PHE A 47 11.32 -5.85 -5.89
C PHE A 47 10.60 -6.20 -4.60
N ILE A 48 11.12 -7.17 -3.87
CA ILE A 48 10.70 -7.48 -2.49
C ILE A 48 11.78 -6.96 -1.54
N ALA A 49 11.37 -6.08 -0.61
CA ALA A 49 12.25 -5.54 0.43
C ALA A 49 11.97 -6.24 1.76
N THR A 50 12.95 -6.93 2.34
CA THR A 50 12.75 -7.73 3.56
C THR A 50 13.88 -7.61 4.56
N ASP A 51 13.56 -7.75 5.86
CA ASP A 51 14.53 -7.83 6.96
C ASP A 51 14.98 -9.26 7.29
N SER A 52 14.47 -10.24 6.54
CA SER A 52 14.59 -11.64 6.89
C SER A 52 15.34 -12.45 5.84
N LYS A 53 16.43 -13.07 6.24
CA LYS A 53 17.12 -14.06 5.40
C LYS A 53 16.21 -15.23 5.00
N LYS A 54 15.27 -15.64 5.87
CA LYS A 54 14.31 -16.70 5.59
C LYS A 54 13.35 -16.30 4.44
N ILE A 55 12.85 -15.04 4.42
CA ILE A 55 12.03 -14.54 3.33
C ILE A 55 12.87 -14.39 2.07
N GLU A 56 14.08 -13.84 2.16
CA GLU A 56 14.99 -13.72 1.02
C GLU A 56 15.25 -15.06 0.34
N ASP A 57 15.61 -16.10 1.13
CA ASP A 57 15.87 -17.43 0.60
C ASP A 57 14.62 -18.07 -0.03
N HIS A 58 13.44 -17.81 0.55
CA HIS A 58 12.17 -18.25 -0.03
C HIS A 58 11.88 -17.54 -1.35
N VAL A 59 12.05 -16.21 -1.41
CA VAL A 59 11.83 -15.40 -2.63
C VAL A 59 12.75 -15.84 -3.77
N LYS A 60 13.99 -16.19 -3.48
CA LYS A 60 14.95 -16.67 -4.49
C LYS A 60 14.52 -17.92 -5.24
N ASN A 61 13.51 -18.65 -4.76
CA ASN A 61 12.93 -19.78 -5.50
C ASN A 61 12.05 -19.33 -6.69
N PHE A 62 11.58 -18.08 -6.71
CA PHE A 62 10.70 -17.57 -7.76
C PHE A 62 11.12 -16.21 -8.34
N SER A 63 12.02 -15.47 -7.68
CA SER A 63 12.53 -14.17 -8.16
C SER A 63 13.94 -13.88 -7.62
N SER A 64 14.78 -13.25 -8.44
CA SER A 64 16.07 -12.69 -8.01
C SER A 64 15.94 -11.28 -7.40
N ASN A 65 14.79 -10.61 -7.59
CA ASN A 65 14.58 -9.22 -7.20
C ASN A 65 14.17 -9.12 -5.72
N VAL A 66 15.09 -9.45 -4.83
CA VAL A 66 14.91 -9.33 -3.38
C VAL A 66 16.08 -8.58 -2.76
N ILE A 67 15.77 -7.60 -1.92
CA ILE A 67 16.74 -6.75 -1.25
C ILE A 67 16.59 -6.91 0.27
N LEU A 68 17.69 -7.30 0.93
CA LEU A 68 17.75 -7.29 2.38
C LEU A 68 17.88 -5.86 2.91
N THR A 69 17.03 -5.52 3.87
CA THR A 69 16.94 -4.22 4.53
C THR A 69 17.11 -4.35 6.04
N SER A 70 17.32 -3.24 6.73
CA SER A 70 17.47 -3.22 8.18
C SER A 70 16.26 -3.81 8.91
N LYS A 71 16.51 -4.40 10.07
CA LYS A 71 15.48 -4.85 11.02
C LYS A 71 14.92 -3.71 11.86
N GLU A 72 15.63 -2.57 11.90
CA GLU A 72 15.32 -1.43 12.76
C GLU A 72 14.20 -0.54 12.17
N HIS A 73 13.75 -0.80 10.95
CA HIS A 73 12.66 -0.03 10.35
C HIS A 73 11.34 -0.23 11.09
N GLU A 74 10.75 0.89 11.47
CA GLU A 74 9.47 0.92 12.15
C GLU A 74 8.28 0.78 11.18
N SER A 75 8.45 1.25 9.92
CA SER A 75 7.40 1.25 8.91
C SER A 75 7.77 0.50 7.62
N GLY A 76 6.73 0.19 6.82
CA GLY A 76 6.90 -0.33 5.47
C GLY A 76 7.56 0.71 4.55
N THR A 77 7.25 1.99 4.74
CA THR A 77 7.77 3.09 3.92
C THR A 77 9.28 3.29 4.12
N ASP A 78 9.79 3.19 5.37
CA ASP A 78 11.23 3.23 5.65
C ASP A 78 11.96 2.08 4.92
N ARG A 79 11.35 0.90 4.89
CA ARG A 79 11.90 -0.26 4.19
C ARG A 79 11.92 -0.07 2.68
N VAL A 80 10.86 0.48 2.12
CA VAL A 80 10.78 0.85 0.68
C VAL A 80 11.88 1.85 0.34
N HIS A 81 12.08 2.86 1.18
CA HIS A 81 13.14 3.85 1.00
C HIS A 81 14.55 3.22 1.00
N GLU A 82 14.90 2.37 1.98
CA GLU A 82 16.20 1.70 2.01
C GLU A 82 16.39 0.80 0.78
N CYS A 83 15.34 0.11 0.35
CA CYS A 83 15.39 -0.71 -0.87
C CYS A 83 15.71 0.15 -2.09
N ALA A 84 15.01 1.26 -2.28
CA ALA A 84 15.22 2.19 -3.39
C ALA A 84 16.64 2.79 -3.36
N ALA A 85 17.13 3.16 -2.18
CA ALA A 85 18.50 3.64 -1.99
C ALA A 85 19.56 2.59 -2.38
N LYS A 86 19.34 1.32 -2.05
CA LYS A 86 20.25 0.21 -2.43
C LYS A 86 20.20 -0.11 -3.93
N LEU A 87 19.10 0.22 -4.60
CA LEU A 87 18.96 0.10 -6.05
C LEU A 87 19.56 1.29 -6.81
N ASP A 88 20.04 2.31 -6.09
CA ASP A 88 20.63 3.54 -6.63
C ASP A 88 19.72 4.23 -7.67
N VAL A 89 18.41 4.31 -7.35
CA VAL A 89 17.44 4.93 -8.24
C VAL A 89 17.58 6.46 -8.25
N ASN A 90 17.23 7.09 -9.38
CA ASN A 90 17.25 8.55 -9.50
C ASN A 90 16.11 9.21 -8.69
N ASP A 91 16.27 10.48 -8.35
CA ASP A 91 15.30 11.29 -7.60
C ASP A 91 13.89 11.29 -8.23
N ASP A 92 13.81 11.27 -9.55
CA ASP A 92 12.56 11.30 -10.32
C ASP A 92 11.95 9.90 -10.57
N THR A 93 12.64 8.82 -10.14
CA THR A 93 12.11 7.45 -10.28
C THR A 93 10.80 7.33 -9.51
N VAL A 94 9.73 6.96 -10.22
CA VAL A 94 8.43 6.68 -9.61
C VAL A 94 8.44 5.29 -9.00
N ILE A 95 8.07 5.22 -7.72
CA ILE A 95 8.03 4.01 -6.92
C ILE A 95 6.58 3.78 -6.48
N VAL A 96 6.06 2.58 -6.71
CA VAL A 96 4.79 2.15 -6.13
C VAL A 96 5.07 1.19 -4.97
N ASN A 97 4.61 1.58 -3.78
CA ASN A 97 4.66 0.77 -2.56
C ASN A 97 3.41 -0.10 -2.50
N VAL A 98 3.54 -1.38 -2.80
CA VAL A 98 2.47 -2.38 -2.71
C VAL A 98 2.65 -3.16 -1.43
N GLN A 99 1.63 -3.18 -0.56
CA GLN A 99 1.73 -3.88 0.73
C GLN A 99 1.90 -5.39 0.56
N GLY A 100 2.81 -5.98 1.34
CA GLY A 100 3.15 -7.42 1.27
C GLY A 100 2.04 -8.37 1.76
N ASP A 101 0.89 -7.85 2.11
CA ASP A 101 -0.29 -8.59 2.59
C ASP A 101 -1.52 -8.48 1.67
N GLU A 102 -1.35 -7.96 0.45
CA GLU A 102 -2.39 -7.74 -0.56
C GLU A 102 -2.33 -8.75 -1.72
N PRO A 103 -2.60 -10.06 -1.50
CA PRO A 103 -2.41 -11.10 -2.52
C PRO A 103 -3.38 -11.01 -3.70
N PHE A 104 -4.43 -10.22 -3.56
CA PHE A 104 -5.46 -10.01 -4.59
C PHE A 104 -5.40 -8.62 -5.22
N ILE A 105 -4.34 -7.83 -4.95
CA ILE A 105 -4.19 -6.49 -5.54
C ILE A 105 -4.40 -6.55 -7.06
N ASN A 106 -5.25 -5.66 -7.59
CA ASN A 106 -5.46 -5.59 -9.02
C ASN A 106 -4.25 -4.89 -9.67
N PRO A 107 -3.58 -5.50 -10.66
CA PRO A 107 -2.48 -4.87 -11.39
C PRO A 107 -2.83 -3.49 -11.97
N GLU A 108 -4.09 -3.30 -12.36
CA GLU A 108 -4.56 -2.02 -12.87
C GLU A 108 -4.60 -0.94 -11.78
N THR A 109 -4.88 -1.30 -10.53
CA THR A 109 -4.77 -0.37 -9.40
C THR A 109 -3.33 0.11 -9.21
N ILE A 110 -2.33 -0.76 -9.41
CA ILE A 110 -0.91 -0.40 -9.37
C ILE A 110 -0.59 0.61 -10.48
N ASN A 111 -1.04 0.35 -11.70
CA ASN A 111 -0.84 1.23 -12.86
C ASN A 111 -1.46 2.62 -12.61
N LYS A 112 -2.73 2.66 -12.25
CA LYS A 112 -3.47 3.90 -11.98
C LYS A 112 -2.85 4.73 -10.84
N THR A 113 -2.35 4.06 -9.80
CA THR A 113 -1.66 4.74 -8.69
C THR A 113 -0.35 5.37 -9.17
N ALA A 114 0.43 4.70 -10.02
CA ALA A 114 1.63 5.28 -10.65
C ALA A 114 1.30 6.46 -11.56
N ASP A 115 0.22 6.34 -12.34
CA ASP A 115 -0.22 7.35 -13.31
C ASP A 115 -0.57 8.69 -12.65
N ILE A 116 -0.97 8.69 -11.38
CA ILE A 116 -1.21 9.93 -10.63
C ILE A 116 0.05 10.81 -10.62
N ILE A 117 1.22 10.23 -10.35
CA ILE A 117 2.48 10.99 -10.27
C ILE A 117 2.91 11.48 -11.66
N PHE A 118 2.67 10.71 -12.71
CA PHE A 118 3.04 11.11 -14.07
C PHE A 118 2.13 12.18 -14.66
N ASN A 119 0.83 12.14 -14.34
CA ASN A 119 -0.18 12.96 -14.99
C ASN A 119 -0.63 14.18 -14.18
N ASN A 120 -0.22 14.29 -12.91
CA ASN A 120 -0.62 15.38 -12.04
C ASN A 120 0.58 16.04 -11.36
N ALA A 121 1.02 17.18 -11.91
CA ALA A 121 2.18 17.92 -11.38
C ALA A 121 1.98 18.44 -9.94
N ASN A 122 0.75 18.47 -9.42
CA ASN A 122 0.47 18.86 -8.05
C ASN A 122 0.52 17.66 -7.07
N ALA A 123 0.56 16.42 -7.58
CA ALA A 123 0.59 15.25 -6.73
C ALA A 123 2.00 15.02 -6.19
N SER A 124 2.16 15.07 -4.89
CA SER A 124 3.36 14.59 -4.20
C SER A 124 3.29 13.08 -3.98
N VAL A 125 2.07 12.58 -3.73
CA VAL A 125 1.78 11.18 -3.45
C VAL A 125 0.52 10.77 -4.21
N GLY A 126 0.55 9.61 -4.85
CA GLY A 126 -0.62 8.93 -5.38
C GLY A 126 -1.07 7.82 -4.43
N SER A 127 -2.37 7.55 -4.40
CA SER A 127 -2.97 6.46 -3.65
C SER A 127 -4.28 6.00 -4.31
N ALA A 128 -5.04 5.11 -3.66
CA ALA A 128 -6.31 4.64 -4.18
C ALA A 128 -7.40 4.65 -3.11
N CYS A 129 -8.65 4.71 -3.55
CA CYS A 129 -9.82 4.56 -2.70
C CYS A 129 -10.95 3.85 -3.44
N THR A 130 -11.93 3.36 -2.70
CA THR A 130 -13.15 2.79 -3.25
C THR A 130 -14.36 3.29 -2.47
N LEU A 131 -15.55 3.24 -3.10
CA LEU A 131 -16.79 3.54 -2.39
C LEU A 131 -17.07 2.49 -1.32
N PHE A 132 -17.44 2.95 -0.12
CA PHE A 132 -17.92 2.05 0.92
C PHE A 132 -19.18 1.32 0.46
N LYS A 133 -19.19 0.00 0.66
CA LYS A 133 -20.38 -0.85 0.61
C LYS A 133 -20.99 -0.87 2.02
N ASP A 134 -22.29 -0.71 2.13
CA ASP A 134 -23.08 -0.25 3.29
C ASP A 134 -22.79 -0.85 4.69
N ASN A 135 -22.09 -1.96 4.85
CA ASN A 135 -22.00 -2.67 6.13
C ASN A 135 -20.73 -2.40 6.96
N ASP A 136 -19.70 -1.78 6.40
CA ASP A 136 -18.38 -1.69 7.04
C ASP A 136 -17.94 -0.26 7.38
N LEU A 137 -18.83 0.72 7.22
CA LEU A 137 -18.51 2.14 7.39
C LEU A 137 -18.01 2.48 8.81
N HIS A 138 -18.53 1.81 9.82
CA HIS A 138 -18.19 2.05 11.23
C HIS A 138 -17.03 1.20 11.75
N ASP A 139 -16.50 0.27 10.93
CA ASP A 139 -15.30 -0.48 11.31
C ASP A 139 -14.08 0.45 11.30
N VAL A 140 -13.43 0.60 12.45
CA VAL A 140 -12.24 1.43 12.65
C VAL A 140 -11.00 0.91 11.91
N ASN A 141 -11.01 -0.35 11.48
CA ASN A 141 -9.94 -0.92 10.67
C ASN A 141 -10.02 -0.45 9.20
N ASN A 142 -11.21 -0.12 8.73
CA ASN A 142 -11.42 0.45 7.42
C ASN A 142 -11.18 1.97 7.47
N VAL A 143 -10.09 2.44 6.93
CA VAL A 143 -9.74 3.86 6.93
C VAL A 143 -10.61 4.62 5.95
N LYS A 144 -11.23 5.73 6.41
CA LYS A 144 -12.02 6.63 5.56
C LYS A 144 -11.13 7.74 5.05
N VAL A 145 -11.44 8.21 3.85
CA VAL A 145 -10.81 9.39 3.27
C VAL A 145 -11.87 10.38 2.80
N SER A 146 -11.69 11.64 3.17
CA SER A 146 -12.49 12.74 2.62
C SER A 146 -11.74 13.35 1.44
N LEU A 147 -12.42 13.50 0.30
CA LEU A 147 -11.84 13.98 -0.94
C LEU A 147 -12.37 15.37 -1.32
N SER A 148 -11.51 16.15 -1.95
CA SER A 148 -11.91 17.34 -2.71
C SER A 148 -12.56 16.93 -4.04
N ASN A 149 -13.15 17.89 -4.76
CA ASN A 149 -13.70 17.65 -6.09
C ASN A 149 -12.65 17.22 -7.14
N SER A 150 -11.36 17.41 -6.86
CA SER A 150 -10.25 17.01 -7.72
C SER A 150 -9.57 15.71 -7.25
N ASN A 151 -10.24 14.92 -6.43
CA ASN A 151 -9.72 13.67 -5.85
C ASN A 151 -8.46 13.86 -4.97
N ARG A 152 -8.20 15.08 -4.48
CA ARG A 152 -7.17 15.31 -3.48
C ARG A 152 -7.70 14.96 -2.10
N ALA A 153 -6.91 14.22 -1.32
CA ALA A 153 -7.23 13.92 0.08
C ALA A 153 -7.30 15.21 0.90
N LEU A 154 -8.37 15.37 1.64
CA LEU A 154 -8.53 16.41 2.64
C LEU A 154 -8.13 15.93 4.03
N TYR A 155 -8.51 14.69 4.36
CA TYR A 155 -8.13 14.02 5.61
C TYR A 155 -8.39 12.51 5.53
N PHE A 156 -7.64 11.74 6.31
CA PHE A 156 -7.86 10.31 6.54
C PHE A 156 -8.22 10.08 8.00
N SER A 157 -9.19 9.23 8.27
CA SER A 157 -9.60 8.91 9.64
C SER A 157 -10.12 7.48 9.78
N ARG A 158 -9.95 6.94 10.99
CA ARG A 158 -10.61 5.70 11.39
C ARG A 158 -12.08 5.93 11.71
N ASN A 159 -12.46 7.15 12.08
CA ASN A 159 -13.84 7.55 12.24
C ASN A 159 -14.54 7.83 10.90
N VAL A 160 -15.87 7.88 10.92
CA VAL A 160 -16.67 8.22 9.74
C VAL A 160 -16.48 9.71 9.41
N ILE A 161 -15.94 9.98 8.25
CA ILE A 161 -15.79 11.31 7.65
C ILE A 161 -16.27 11.32 6.20
N PRO A 162 -16.91 12.43 5.74
CA PRO A 162 -17.39 13.58 6.51
C PRO A 162 -18.58 13.21 7.41
N ASN A 163 -18.84 14.03 8.44
CA ASN A 163 -20.06 13.89 9.22
C ASN A 163 -21.29 14.25 8.39
N ASN A 164 -22.27 13.37 8.32
CA ASN A 164 -23.52 13.61 7.60
C ASN A 164 -24.56 14.33 8.48
N PHE A 165 -24.26 15.54 8.87
CA PHE A 165 -25.12 16.33 9.75
C PHE A 165 -26.52 16.59 9.16
N THR A 166 -26.61 16.81 7.85
CA THR A 166 -27.87 17.11 7.14
C THR A 166 -28.67 15.88 6.75
N LYS A 167 -28.15 14.67 7.05
CA LYS A 167 -28.73 13.38 6.62
C LYS A 167 -28.99 13.30 5.12
N SER A 168 -28.17 13.99 4.33
CA SER A 168 -28.20 13.95 2.87
C SER A 168 -27.53 12.68 2.34
N LYS A 169 -27.64 12.45 1.02
CA LYS A 169 -26.93 11.34 0.37
C LYS A 169 -25.45 11.69 0.26
N VAL A 170 -24.61 11.09 1.10
CA VAL A 170 -23.15 11.26 1.12
C VAL A 170 -22.48 10.01 0.58
N LYS A 171 -21.47 10.21 -0.26
CA LYS A 171 -20.55 9.13 -0.66
C LYS A 171 -19.42 9.07 0.35
N TYR A 172 -19.14 7.87 0.88
CA TYR A 172 -18.01 7.62 1.73
C TYR A 172 -16.97 6.80 0.97
N PHE A 173 -15.70 7.13 1.15
CA PHE A 173 -14.59 6.45 0.49
C PHE A 173 -13.74 5.72 1.50
N GLN A 174 -13.44 4.45 1.20
CA GLN A 174 -12.46 3.66 1.90
C GLN A 174 -11.10 3.83 1.24
N HIS A 175 -10.11 4.20 2.02
CA HIS A 175 -8.73 4.27 1.57
C HIS A 175 -8.13 2.88 1.37
N ILE A 176 -7.33 2.72 0.32
CA ILE A 176 -6.57 1.51 0.03
C ILE A 176 -5.09 1.82 0.22
N GLY A 177 -4.40 1.01 1.02
CA GLY A 177 -3.03 1.22 1.47
C GLY A 177 -1.96 0.99 0.39
N ILE A 178 -2.17 1.51 -0.82
CA ILE A 178 -1.17 1.54 -1.89
C ILE A 178 -0.72 2.98 -2.10
N TYR A 179 0.57 3.19 -2.35
CA TYR A 179 1.11 4.55 -2.54
C TYR A 179 2.08 4.60 -3.69
N SER A 180 2.09 5.73 -4.40
CA SER A 180 3.12 6.09 -5.37
C SER A 180 3.72 7.45 -5.05
N TYR A 181 4.99 7.61 -5.31
CA TYR A 181 5.75 8.84 -5.15
C TYR A 181 7.04 8.76 -5.97
N ASN A 182 7.65 9.88 -6.28
CA ASN A 182 9.03 9.85 -6.75
C ASN A 182 10.01 9.61 -5.57
N TYR A 183 11.21 9.14 -5.86
CA TYR A 183 12.20 8.83 -4.83
C TYR A 183 12.56 10.06 -3.98
N LYS A 184 12.63 11.25 -4.56
CA LYS A 184 12.87 12.51 -3.85
C LYS A 184 11.83 12.76 -2.76
N THR A 185 10.54 12.58 -3.07
CA THR A 185 9.44 12.72 -2.11
C THR A 185 9.56 11.69 -0.99
N LEU A 186 9.84 10.43 -1.35
CA LEU A 186 10.04 9.35 -0.38
C LEU A 186 11.22 9.63 0.56
N ASN A 187 12.36 10.08 0.01
CA ASN A 187 13.56 10.42 0.76
C ASN A 187 13.29 11.57 1.75
N THR A 188 12.52 12.58 1.32
CA THR A 188 12.11 13.66 2.22
C THR A 188 11.19 13.13 3.33
N PHE A 189 10.21 12.31 2.99
CA PHE A 189 9.23 11.77 3.93
C PHE A 189 9.89 11.03 5.12
N VAL A 190 10.84 10.13 4.84
CA VAL A 190 11.49 9.34 5.91
C VAL A 190 12.33 10.18 6.86
N SER A 191 12.70 11.40 6.46
CA SER A 191 13.40 12.38 7.31
C SER A 191 12.46 13.19 8.22
N LEU A 192 11.13 13.17 7.93
CA LEU A 192 10.16 13.93 8.71
C LEU A 192 9.84 13.19 10.03
N PRO A 193 9.75 13.93 11.15
CA PRO A 193 9.28 13.35 12.41
C PRO A 193 7.80 12.94 12.28
N ARG A 194 7.40 11.95 13.06
CA ARG A 194 5.98 11.57 13.16
C ARG A 194 5.12 12.77 13.54
N SER A 195 4.04 12.96 12.83
CA SER A 195 3.13 14.06 13.07
C SER A 195 2.11 13.74 14.19
N LYS A 196 1.43 14.78 14.66
CA LYS A 196 0.40 14.63 15.72
C LYS A 196 -0.80 13.82 15.23
N ASN A 197 -1.26 14.12 14.02
CA ASN A 197 -2.41 13.41 13.45
C ASN A 197 -2.06 11.96 13.09
N GLU A 198 -0.86 11.71 12.53
CA GLU A 198 -0.34 10.36 12.31
C GLU A 198 -0.35 9.54 13.59
N THR A 199 0.14 10.12 14.70
CA THR A 199 0.19 9.42 15.99
C THR A 199 -1.20 9.17 16.56
N SER A 200 -2.11 10.16 16.45
CA SER A 200 -3.48 10.07 16.98
C SER A 200 -4.33 9.03 16.26
N GLU A 201 -4.29 9.02 14.93
CA GLU A 201 -5.07 8.10 14.09
C GLU A 201 -4.31 6.78 13.84
N ASN A 202 -3.00 6.72 14.13
CA ASN A 202 -2.10 5.63 13.73
C ASN A 202 -2.18 5.38 12.21
N LEU A 203 -2.03 6.45 11.43
CA LEU A 203 -2.13 6.50 9.98
C LEU A 203 -0.92 7.28 9.40
N GLU A 204 0.03 6.55 8.84
CA GLU A 204 1.32 7.09 8.35
C GLU A 204 1.14 8.17 7.28
N GLN A 205 0.17 8.04 6.40
CA GLN A 205 -0.10 8.99 5.32
C GLN A 205 -0.51 10.40 5.82
N LEU A 206 -0.94 10.54 7.07
CA LEU A 206 -1.22 11.86 7.65
C LEU A 206 0.05 12.68 7.85
N ARG A 207 1.24 12.06 7.96
CA ARG A 207 2.52 12.77 7.99
C ARG A 207 2.74 13.59 6.71
N PHE A 208 2.35 13.07 5.54
CA PHE A 208 2.40 13.81 4.29
C PHE A 208 1.50 15.05 4.37
N LEU A 209 0.22 14.89 4.71
CA LEU A 209 -0.74 16.01 4.78
C LEU A 209 -0.32 17.06 5.80
N ASP A 210 0.12 16.64 6.99
CA ASP A 210 0.55 17.54 8.07
C ASP A 210 1.79 18.36 7.70
N ASN A 211 2.59 17.91 6.72
CA ASN A 211 3.77 18.61 6.21
C ASN A 211 3.52 19.28 4.85
N GLY A 212 2.26 19.42 4.43
CA GLY A 212 1.87 20.17 3.23
C GLY A 212 2.07 19.45 1.91
N TYR A 213 2.23 18.11 1.93
CA TYR A 213 2.28 17.29 0.72
C TYR A 213 0.88 16.87 0.30
N ASP A 214 0.55 17.08 -0.95
CA ASP A 214 -0.75 16.70 -1.50
C ASP A 214 -0.77 15.22 -1.89
N ILE A 215 -1.81 14.51 -1.42
CA ILE A 215 -2.10 13.12 -1.79
C ILE A 215 -3.33 13.14 -2.71
N TYR A 216 -3.18 12.57 -3.91
CA TYR A 216 -4.28 12.37 -4.85
C TYR A 216 -4.65 10.90 -4.91
N LEU A 217 -5.93 10.60 -5.06
CA LEU A 217 -6.44 9.24 -5.06
C LEU A 217 -7.19 8.91 -6.35
N GLU A 218 -6.97 7.70 -6.85
CA GLU A 218 -7.80 7.11 -7.89
C GLU A 218 -8.95 6.33 -7.24
N GLU A 219 -10.18 6.56 -7.73
CA GLU A 219 -11.33 5.75 -7.33
C GLU A 219 -11.32 4.44 -8.11
N ILE A 220 -11.28 3.30 -7.42
CA ILE A 220 -11.32 1.97 -8.01
C ILE A 220 -12.59 1.21 -7.61
N GLU A 221 -13.05 0.31 -8.47
CA GLU A 221 -14.33 -0.40 -8.27
C GLU A 221 -14.23 -1.57 -7.30
N GLU A 222 -13.08 -2.23 -7.22
CA GLU A 222 -12.86 -3.45 -6.45
C GLU A 222 -11.89 -3.23 -5.29
N LEU A 223 -12.34 -3.56 -4.09
CA LEU A 223 -11.50 -3.64 -2.90
C LEU A 223 -10.67 -4.92 -2.94
N SER A 224 -9.35 -4.80 -2.82
CA SER A 224 -8.49 -5.94 -2.52
C SER A 224 -8.70 -6.41 -1.08
N ILE A 225 -8.60 -7.72 -0.85
CA ILE A 225 -8.67 -8.29 0.49
C ILE A 225 -7.25 -8.47 1.00
N GLY A 226 -6.85 -7.61 1.91
CA GLY A 226 -5.61 -7.76 2.67
C GLY A 226 -5.73 -8.88 3.71
N ILE A 227 -4.62 -9.55 3.99
CA ILE A 227 -4.57 -10.63 4.99
C ILE A 227 -3.86 -10.12 6.24
N ASP A 228 -4.63 -9.78 7.26
CA ASP A 228 -4.11 -9.29 8.54
C ASP A 228 -4.43 -10.20 9.73
N THR A 229 -5.52 -10.95 9.63
CA THR A 229 -6.03 -11.83 10.68
C THR A 229 -6.24 -13.25 10.17
N GLU A 230 -6.41 -14.20 11.10
CA GLU A 230 -6.78 -15.58 10.77
C GLU A 230 -8.11 -15.66 10.00
N THR A 231 -9.03 -14.74 10.26
CA THR A 231 -10.30 -14.64 9.55
C THR A 231 -10.07 -14.25 8.08
N ASP A 232 -9.19 -13.29 7.83
CA ASP A 232 -8.85 -12.86 6.47
C ASP A 232 -8.14 -13.99 5.70
N TYR A 233 -7.24 -14.69 6.37
CA TYR A 233 -6.55 -15.85 5.80
C TYR A 233 -7.54 -16.94 5.34
N LYS A 234 -8.54 -17.27 6.19
CA LYS A 234 -9.58 -18.25 5.82
C LYS A 234 -10.45 -17.77 4.67
N LYS A 235 -10.81 -16.47 4.64
CA LYS A 235 -11.54 -15.89 3.50
C LYS A 235 -10.71 -15.98 2.21
N ALA A 236 -9.41 -15.66 2.28
CA ALA A 236 -8.52 -15.74 1.14
C ALA A 236 -8.42 -17.16 0.57
N LEU A 237 -8.27 -18.18 1.42
CA LEU A 237 -8.28 -19.59 1.00
C LEU A 237 -9.59 -19.98 0.31
N LYS A 238 -10.73 -19.52 0.83
CA LYS A 238 -12.03 -19.79 0.21
C LYS A 238 -12.10 -19.21 -1.21
N ILE A 239 -11.71 -17.95 -1.38
CA ILE A 239 -11.70 -17.28 -2.69
C ILE A 239 -10.80 -18.02 -3.69
N LEU A 240 -9.64 -18.50 -3.25
CA LEU A 240 -8.72 -19.22 -4.13
C LEU A 240 -9.27 -20.57 -4.54
N ASN A 241 -9.94 -21.28 -3.63
CA ASN A 241 -10.58 -22.58 -3.93
C ASN A 241 -11.80 -22.47 -4.85
N GLU A 242 -12.47 -21.32 -4.91
CA GLU A 242 -13.62 -21.06 -5.79
C GLU A 242 -13.19 -20.66 -7.21
N ASN A 243 -11.92 -20.27 -7.42
CA ASN A 243 -11.38 -19.82 -8.70
C ASN A 243 -10.40 -20.80 -9.36
N ASP A 244 -10.07 -21.91 -8.70
CA ASP A 244 -9.33 -23.06 -9.22
C ASP A 244 -10.32 -24.13 -9.71
#